data_f40b0430b5e292c2c1e50da79f53ff2c
#
_entry.id   f40b0430b5e292c2c1e50da79f53ff2c
#
_cell.length_a   1.000
_cell.length_b   1.000
_cell.length_c   1.000
_cell.angle_alpha   90.00
_cell.angle_beta   90.00
_cell.angle_gamma   90.00
#
_symmetry.space_group_name_H-M   'P 1'
#
loop_
_entity.id
_entity.type
_entity.pdbx_description
1 polymer ?
#
loop_
_entity_poly.entity_id
_entity_poly.type
_entity_poly.pdbx_seq_one_letter_code
_entity_poly.pdbx_strand_id
1 'polypeptide(L)'
;MVIITIALSLGMSLFSSPLLANTENNRTESRDKYLNIMTVNKPQYDMVKKIIKDKCNVQYMFTNEKDISEFKYSESVLNNISNMDLFIYSGTSFEPWSASLIDELKKGNLGIINLARGVRLLNYSNENNTKENPYYFEGIEEYKIALYNVKAAIQDRDPQNRDYYEDNYNIAIKEFDKNIKLYEDKLKSLSEYRFITLNNDFDYLTKSLNLNTIQLDNHEIAEFIKINNLDPKKVIIIVDGENGTKLDLSAYNTIKLWKYYGDMSFDDLILYNVKELSKWAKAKETTSVTTTSEA
;
A
#
# COMPACT_ATOMS: atom_id res chain seq x y z
N MET A 1 20.34 -27.49 4.40
CA MET A 1 20.38 -27.65 2.95
C MET A 1 19.14 -28.45 2.56
N VAL A 2 18.06 -27.76 2.18
CA VAL A 2 16.80 -28.39 1.74
C VAL A 2 16.63 -28.04 0.26
N ILE A 3 16.72 -29.05 -0.59
CA ILE A 3 16.56 -28.96 -2.04
C ILE A 3 15.07 -29.10 -2.32
N ILE A 4 14.43 -28.06 -2.82
CA ILE A 4 13.05 -28.12 -3.34
C ILE A 4 13.14 -28.43 -4.83
N THR A 5 12.81 -29.68 -5.18
CA THR A 5 12.63 -30.12 -6.55
C THR A 5 11.23 -29.77 -7.03
N ILE A 6 11.14 -28.88 -8.02
CA ILE A 6 9.89 -28.60 -8.75
C ILE A 6 9.73 -29.68 -9.83
N ALA A 7 8.72 -30.52 -9.69
CA ALA A 7 8.34 -31.49 -10.71
C ALA A 7 7.47 -30.81 -11.79
N LEU A 8 8.01 -30.72 -13.02
CA LEU A 8 7.25 -30.40 -14.22
C LEU A 8 6.52 -31.67 -14.70
N SER A 9 5.22 -31.70 -14.64
CA SER A 9 4.41 -32.72 -15.32
C SER A 9 3.98 -32.23 -16.70
N LEU A 10 4.66 -32.73 -17.76
CA LEU A 10 4.19 -32.66 -19.14
C LEU A 10 3.09 -33.72 -19.33
N GLY A 11 1.86 -33.26 -19.50
CA GLY A 11 0.77 -34.09 -19.99
C GLY A 11 0.58 -33.92 -21.50
N MET A 12 1.15 -34.82 -22.32
CA MET A 12 0.81 -34.96 -23.72
C MET A 12 -0.45 -35.83 -23.83
N SER A 13 -1.57 -35.27 -24.30
CA SER A 13 -2.70 -36.05 -24.81
C SER A 13 -2.87 -35.82 -26.30
N LEU A 14 -2.55 -36.88 -27.06
CA LEU A 14 -2.86 -36.99 -28.47
C LEU A 14 -4.35 -37.37 -28.61
N PHE A 15 -5.14 -36.52 -29.24
CA PHE A 15 -6.40 -36.94 -29.84
C PHE A 15 -6.49 -36.50 -31.29
N SER A 16 -6.69 -37.51 -32.12
CA SER A 16 -6.87 -37.47 -33.55
C SER A 16 -8.21 -36.81 -33.95
N SER A 17 -8.15 -36.02 -35.01
CA SER A 17 -9.27 -35.34 -35.66
C SER A 17 -10.22 -36.33 -36.39
N PRO A 18 -11.45 -35.86 -36.67
CA PRO A 18 -11.92 -35.99 -38.05
C PRO A 18 -12.25 -34.64 -38.69
N LEU A 19 -11.79 -34.50 -39.93
CA LEU A 19 -12.21 -33.47 -40.88
C LEU A 19 -13.72 -33.52 -41.11
N LEU A 20 -14.38 -32.37 -41.01
CA LEU A 20 -15.53 -32.02 -41.85
C LEU A 20 -15.49 -30.50 -42.11
N ALA A 21 -15.70 -30.22 -43.41
CA ALA A 21 -15.53 -28.94 -44.05
C ALA A 21 -16.69 -27.95 -43.84
N ASN A 22 -16.33 -26.68 -44.00
CA ASN A 22 -17.12 -25.54 -44.46
C ASN A 22 -18.22 -24.98 -43.54
N THR A 23 -17.91 -23.79 -42.97
CA THR A 23 -18.57 -22.55 -43.45
C THR A 23 -17.78 -21.35 -42.96
N GLU A 24 -17.41 -20.48 -43.89
CA GLU A 24 -16.83 -19.17 -43.63
C GLU A 24 -17.76 -18.36 -42.74
N ASN A 25 -17.34 -18.17 -41.49
CA ASN A 25 -17.71 -17.02 -40.68
C ASN A 25 -16.41 -16.49 -40.13
N ASN A 26 -15.89 -15.44 -40.79
CA ASN A 26 -14.84 -14.57 -40.26
C ASN A 26 -15.32 -13.84 -38.99
N ARG A 27 -15.51 -14.60 -37.92
CA ARG A 27 -15.31 -14.08 -36.55
C ARG A 27 -13.86 -14.35 -36.24
N THR A 28 -13.02 -13.34 -36.37
CA THR A 28 -11.79 -13.26 -35.61
C THR A 28 -12.21 -13.43 -34.15
N GLU A 29 -12.11 -14.66 -33.63
CA GLU A 29 -12.08 -14.89 -32.20
C GLU A 29 -10.87 -14.08 -31.72
N SER A 30 -11.13 -12.88 -31.15
CA SER A 30 -10.14 -12.17 -30.40
C SER A 30 -9.80 -13.11 -29.25
N ARG A 31 -8.65 -13.78 -29.33
CA ARG A 31 -8.11 -14.52 -28.20
C ARG A 31 -8.05 -13.52 -27.06
N ASP A 32 -8.81 -13.76 -26.00
CA ASP A 32 -8.72 -12.98 -24.78
C ASP A 32 -7.22 -12.93 -24.40
N LYS A 33 -6.62 -11.78 -24.57
CA LYS A 33 -5.21 -11.59 -24.25
C LYS A 33 -5.10 -11.49 -22.74
N TYR A 34 -4.76 -12.60 -22.09
CA TYR A 34 -4.46 -12.59 -20.65
C TYR A 34 -3.15 -11.86 -20.42
N LEU A 35 -3.21 -10.72 -19.73
CA LEU A 35 -2.00 -10.02 -19.33
C LEU A 35 -1.28 -10.79 -18.22
N ASN A 36 0.05 -10.84 -18.32
CA ASN A 36 0.93 -11.31 -17.26
C ASN A 36 1.52 -10.09 -16.54
N ILE A 37 1.18 -9.92 -15.28
CA ILE A 37 1.52 -8.75 -14.47
C ILE A 37 2.42 -9.18 -13.33
N MET A 38 3.56 -8.50 -13.15
CA MET A 38 4.42 -8.64 -11.99
C MET A 38 4.33 -7.39 -11.12
N THR A 39 4.15 -7.58 -9.82
CA THR A 39 4.23 -6.50 -8.82
C THR A 39 5.40 -6.76 -7.87
N VAL A 40 5.95 -5.71 -7.28
CA VAL A 40 7.04 -5.87 -6.32
C VAL A 40 6.55 -6.54 -5.04
N ASN A 41 5.39 -6.14 -4.53
CA ASN A 41 4.92 -6.68 -3.26
C ASN A 41 3.45 -7.15 -3.33
N LYS A 42 3.07 -7.93 -2.31
CA LYS A 42 1.71 -8.47 -2.20
C LYS A 42 0.63 -7.38 -2.09
N PRO A 43 0.76 -6.28 -1.32
CA PRO A 43 -0.22 -5.20 -1.33
C PRO A 43 -0.47 -4.60 -2.73
N GLN A 44 0.56 -4.46 -3.57
CA GLN A 44 0.40 -4.03 -4.97
C GLN A 44 -0.33 -5.11 -5.80
N TYR A 45 -0.04 -6.40 -5.56
CA TYR A 45 -0.79 -7.50 -6.15
C TYR A 45 -2.28 -7.40 -5.79
N ASP A 46 -2.62 -7.12 -4.54
CA ASP A 46 -4.00 -6.98 -4.08
C ASP A 46 -4.70 -5.78 -4.77
N MET A 47 -3.99 -4.66 -5.00
CA MET A 47 -4.49 -3.54 -5.80
C MET A 47 -4.82 -3.96 -7.24
N VAL A 48 -3.93 -4.72 -7.88
CA VAL A 48 -4.17 -5.27 -9.23
C VAL A 48 -5.38 -6.18 -9.22
N LYS A 49 -5.49 -7.09 -8.24
CA LYS A 49 -6.63 -8.02 -8.11
C LYS A 49 -7.97 -7.30 -7.93
N LYS A 50 -8.01 -6.14 -7.30
CA LYS A 50 -9.23 -5.31 -7.20
C LYS A 50 -9.73 -4.89 -8.59
N ILE A 51 -8.83 -4.62 -9.53
CA ILE A 51 -9.13 -4.14 -10.88
C ILE A 51 -9.43 -5.30 -11.84
N ILE A 52 -8.55 -6.32 -11.87
CA ILE A 52 -8.65 -7.39 -12.87
C ILE A 52 -9.59 -8.52 -12.45
N LYS A 53 -9.84 -8.70 -11.14
CA LYS A 53 -10.45 -9.91 -10.57
C LYS A 53 -9.68 -11.15 -11.06
N ASP A 54 -10.30 -11.97 -11.91
CA ASP A 54 -9.69 -13.20 -12.45
C ASP A 54 -9.35 -13.13 -13.95
N LYS A 55 -9.43 -11.91 -14.55
CA LYS A 55 -9.24 -11.74 -16.01
C LYS A 55 -7.79 -11.84 -16.47
N CYS A 56 -6.80 -11.63 -15.59
CA CYS A 56 -5.38 -11.62 -15.93
C CYS A 56 -4.57 -12.40 -14.90
N ASN A 57 -3.35 -12.80 -15.29
CA ASN A 57 -2.40 -13.41 -14.39
C ASN A 57 -1.61 -12.30 -13.66
N VAL A 58 -1.51 -12.39 -12.36
CA VAL A 58 -0.69 -11.48 -11.56
C VAL A 58 0.15 -12.26 -10.57
N GLN A 59 1.38 -11.83 -10.38
CA GLN A 59 2.34 -12.39 -9.43
C GLN A 59 3.00 -11.25 -8.65
N TYR A 60 3.55 -11.55 -7.49
CA TYR A 60 4.33 -10.60 -6.70
C TYR A 60 5.68 -11.21 -6.28
N MET A 61 6.65 -10.35 -5.97
CA MET A 61 8.00 -10.78 -5.63
C MET A 61 8.17 -11.00 -4.11
N PHE A 62 7.62 -10.11 -3.28
CA PHE A 62 7.90 -10.06 -1.84
C PHE A 62 6.65 -9.85 -0.99
N THR A 63 6.74 -10.26 0.28
CA THR A 63 5.75 -9.99 1.32
C THR A 63 6.28 -9.06 2.42
N ASN A 64 7.58 -9.07 2.72
CA ASN A 64 8.13 -8.27 3.81
C ASN A 64 9.03 -7.13 3.32
N GLU A 65 9.06 -6.03 4.09
CA GLU A 65 9.79 -4.81 3.76
C GLU A 65 11.30 -5.03 3.70
N LYS A 66 11.84 -5.89 4.58
CA LYS A 66 13.28 -6.17 4.63
C LYS A 66 13.76 -6.81 3.33
N ASP A 67 13.03 -7.81 2.83
CA ASP A 67 13.38 -8.47 1.57
C ASP A 67 13.32 -7.50 0.38
N ILE A 68 12.37 -6.55 0.40
CA ILE A 68 12.29 -5.50 -0.61
C ILE A 68 13.51 -4.58 -0.54
N SER A 69 13.86 -4.10 0.65
CA SER A 69 14.94 -3.11 0.82
C SER A 69 16.34 -3.68 0.56
N GLU A 70 16.58 -4.97 0.87
CA GLU A 70 17.87 -5.66 0.73
C GLU A 70 18.02 -6.38 -0.61
N PHE A 71 17.00 -6.39 -1.47
CA PHE A 71 17.01 -7.15 -2.71
C PHE A 71 18.08 -6.70 -3.69
N LYS A 72 18.72 -7.70 -4.31
CA LYS A 72 19.64 -7.55 -5.43
C LYS A 72 19.18 -8.46 -6.57
N TYR A 73 18.85 -7.87 -7.69
CA TYR A 73 18.38 -8.65 -8.83
C TYR A 73 19.53 -9.36 -9.57
N SER A 74 19.18 -10.49 -10.16
CA SER A 74 20.05 -11.27 -11.04
C SER A 74 19.55 -11.15 -12.48
N GLU A 75 20.36 -11.59 -13.43
CA GLU A 75 19.97 -11.66 -14.84
C GLU A 75 18.71 -12.51 -15.07
N SER A 76 18.55 -13.60 -14.29
CA SER A 76 17.33 -14.42 -14.36
C SER A 76 16.07 -13.68 -13.93
N VAL A 77 16.16 -12.84 -12.91
CA VAL A 77 15.03 -11.98 -12.46
C VAL A 77 14.72 -10.94 -13.54
N LEU A 78 15.74 -10.29 -14.10
CA LEU A 78 15.58 -9.33 -15.19
C LEU A 78 14.86 -9.97 -16.38
N ASN A 79 15.29 -11.16 -16.80
CA ASN A 79 14.67 -11.91 -17.89
C ASN A 79 13.21 -12.29 -17.58
N ASN A 80 12.93 -12.73 -16.35
CA ASN A 80 11.57 -13.08 -15.94
C ASN A 80 10.62 -11.85 -16.00
N ILE A 81 11.06 -10.70 -15.49
CA ILE A 81 10.27 -9.47 -15.53
C ILE A 81 10.10 -8.97 -16.97
N SER A 82 11.14 -9.06 -17.80
CA SER A 82 11.10 -8.64 -19.22
C SER A 82 10.06 -9.40 -20.04
N ASN A 83 9.69 -10.62 -19.63
CA ASN A 83 8.67 -11.45 -20.28
C ASN A 83 7.23 -11.15 -19.81
N MET A 84 7.04 -10.20 -18.89
CA MET A 84 5.71 -9.76 -18.44
C MET A 84 5.14 -8.70 -19.39
N ASP A 85 3.82 -8.50 -19.36
CA ASP A 85 3.16 -7.40 -20.05
C ASP A 85 3.23 -6.09 -19.24
N LEU A 86 3.19 -6.20 -17.89
CA LEU A 86 3.28 -5.08 -16.96
C LEU A 86 4.20 -5.42 -15.77
N PHE A 87 5.04 -4.46 -15.37
CA PHE A 87 5.76 -4.45 -14.11
C PHE A 87 5.35 -3.23 -13.29
N ILE A 88 4.90 -3.45 -12.06
CA ILE A 88 4.34 -2.44 -11.16
C ILE A 88 5.21 -2.32 -9.94
N TYR A 89 5.62 -1.10 -9.59
CA TYR A 89 6.48 -0.79 -8.46
C TYR A 89 6.05 0.51 -7.77
N SER A 90 6.50 0.73 -6.52
CA SER A 90 6.08 1.90 -5.73
C SER A 90 6.54 3.23 -6.33
N GLY A 91 7.74 3.26 -6.90
CA GLY A 91 8.29 4.47 -7.52
C GLY A 91 8.94 5.44 -6.53
N THR A 92 9.30 4.95 -5.35
CA THR A 92 9.97 5.69 -4.27
C THR A 92 11.17 4.92 -3.73
N SER A 93 11.85 5.46 -2.72
CA SER A 93 12.95 4.77 -2.04
C SER A 93 12.52 3.53 -1.23
N PHE A 94 11.23 3.15 -1.26
CA PHE A 94 10.74 1.86 -0.74
C PHE A 94 11.40 0.68 -1.45
N GLU A 95 11.67 0.83 -2.77
CA GLU A 95 12.42 -0.13 -3.58
C GLU A 95 13.73 0.51 -4.07
N PRO A 96 14.81 0.56 -3.26
CA PRO A 96 16.03 1.31 -3.59
C PRO A 96 16.77 0.83 -4.84
N TRP A 97 16.52 -0.42 -5.26
CA TRP A 97 17.09 -1.07 -6.43
C TRP A 97 16.29 -0.80 -7.72
N SER A 98 15.08 -0.25 -7.62
CA SER A 98 14.15 -0.14 -8.76
C SER A 98 14.68 0.71 -9.90
N ALA A 99 15.37 1.80 -9.62
CA ALA A 99 15.88 2.69 -10.66
C ALA A 99 16.85 1.97 -11.61
N SER A 100 17.83 1.21 -11.08
CA SER A 100 18.78 0.46 -11.89
C SER A 100 18.12 -0.69 -12.65
N LEU A 101 17.20 -1.42 -12.03
CA LEU A 101 16.42 -2.46 -12.70
C LEU A 101 15.64 -1.92 -13.89
N ILE A 102 14.94 -0.80 -13.68
CA ILE A 102 14.09 -0.17 -14.71
C ILE A 102 14.92 0.30 -15.91
N ASP A 103 16.11 0.83 -15.69
CA ASP A 103 16.99 1.27 -16.78
C ASP A 103 17.42 0.10 -17.69
N GLU A 104 17.58 -1.10 -17.13
CA GLU A 104 17.84 -2.31 -17.89
C GLU A 104 16.59 -2.85 -18.62
N LEU A 105 15.38 -2.70 -18.01
CA LEU A 105 14.11 -3.17 -18.55
C LEU A 105 13.55 -2.32 -19.71
N LYS A 106 13.93 -1.06 -19.84
CA LYS A 106 13.39 -0.11 -20.85
C LYS A 106 13.58 -0.52 -22.31
N LYS A 107 14.32 -1.56 -22.58
CA LYS A 107 14.65 -2.01 -23.95
C LYS A 107 13.58 -2.89 -24.62
N GLY A 108 12.48 -3.23 -23.92
CA GLY A 108 11.44 -4.16 -24.37
C GLY A 108 10.05 -3.53 -24.49
N ASN A 109 9.06 -4.38 -24.77
CA ASN A 109 7.62 -4.01 -24.83
C ASN A 109 6.93 -4.03 -23.44
N LEU A 110 7.66 -4.26 -22.37
CA LEU A 110 7.16 -4.27 -21.00
C LEU A 110 6.60 -2.89 -20.63
N GLY A 111 5.38 -2.84 -20.10
CA GLY A 111 4.86 -1.65 -19.43
C GLY A 111 5.43 -1.55 -18.02
N ILE A 112 6.05 -0.43 -17.72
CA ILE A 112 6.65 -0.17 -16.40
C ILE A 112 5.83 0.93 -15.72
N ILE A 113 5.24 0.60 -14.58
CA ILE A 113 4.25 1.45 -13.90
C ILE A 113 4.78 1.90 -12.55
N ASN A 114 5.03 3.19 -12.45
CA ASN A 114 5.32 3.88 -11.20
C ASN A 114 4.00 4.26 -10.51
N LEU A 115 3.70 3.64 -9.37
CA LEU A 115 2.46 3.90 -8.63
C LEU A 115 2.42 5.29 -7.99
N ALA A 116 3.59 5.88 -7.65
CA ALA A 116 3.66 7.24 -7.12
C ALA A 116 3.45 8.34 -8.18
N ARG A 117 3.23 7.99 -9.45
CA ARG A 117 2.99 8.99 -10.49
C ARG A 117 1.78 9.86 -10.16
N GLY A 118 1.99 11.16 -10.05
CA GLY A 118 0.96 12.14 -9.66
C GLY A 118 0.75 12.29 -8.16
N VAL A 119 1.42 11.49 -7.34
CA VAL A 119 1.45 11.68 -5.88
C VAL A 119 2.42 12.82 -5.54
N ARG A 120 1.96 13.72 -4.67
CA ARG A 120 2.84 14.73 -4.07
C ARG A 120 3.59 14.09 -2.91
N LEU A 121 4.82 13.66 -3.14
CA LEU A 121 5.63 13.03 -2.12
C LEU A 121 5.98 14.02 -0.99
N LEU A 122 5.90 13.55 0.25
CA LEU A 122 6.36 14.25 1.44
C LEU A 122 7.83 13.93 1.67
N ASN A 123 8.55 14.87 2.29
CA ASN A 123 9.94 14.66 2.69
C ASN A 123 10.01 14.40 4.19
N TYR A 124 10.99 13.63 4.62
CA TYR A 124 11.36 13.55 6.03
C TYR A 124 11.80 14.92 6.55
N SER A 125 11.24 15.34 7.70
CA SER A 125 11.42 16.68 8.28
C SER A 125 12.76 16.88 9.00
N ASN A 126 13.82 16.20 8.61
CA ASN A 126 15.13 16.39 9.23
C ASN A 126 15.91 17.52 8.54
N GLU A 127 16.43 18.47 9.30
CA GLU A 127 17.12 19.67 8.83
C GLU A 127 18.27 19.43 7.82
N ASN A 128 18.77 18.19 7.72
CA ASN A 128 19.85 17.79 6.82
C ASN A 128 19.46 16.72 5.80
N ASN A 129 18.19 16.31 5.71
CA ASN A 129 17.80 15.19 4.85
C ASN A 129 16.59 15.56 3.97
N THR A 130 16.85 15.71 2.68
CA THR A 130 15.82 15.91 1.64
C THR A 130 15.24 14.59 1.12
N LYS A 131 15.44 13.50 1.90
CA LYS A 131 14.95 12.18 1.49
C LYS A 131 13.43 12.15 1.55
N GLU A 132 12.80 11.68 0.47
CA GLU A 132 11.36 11.50 0.42
C GLU A 132 10.88 10.40 1.37
N ASN A 133 9.70 10.60 1.95
CA ASN A 133 9.00 9.57 2.71
C ASN A 133 8.38 8.56 1.72
N PRO A 134 8.77 7.29 1.74
CA PRO A 134 8.33 6.31 0.77
C PRO A 134 6.94 5.73 1.04
N TYR A 135 6.34 5.97 2.21
CA TYR A 135 5.09 5.32 2.66
C TYR A 135 3.81 6.04 2.20
N TYR A 136 3.83 6.65 0.99
CA TYR A 136 2.68 7.39 0.46
C TYR A 136 1.39 6.57 0.39
N PHE A 137 1.51 5.27 0.23
CA PHE A 137 0.37 4.34 0.14
C PHE A 137 -0.44 4.22 1.45
N GLU A 138 0.02 4.81 2.55
CA GLU A 138 -0.76 4.98 3.79
C GLU A 138 -1.72 6.16 3.74
N GLY A 139 -1.54 7.09 2.80
CA GLY A 139 -2.44 8.23 2.62
C GLY A 139 -3.70 7.83 1.84
N ILE A 140 -4.85 8.34 2.28
CA ILE A 140 -6.15 8.00 1.67
C ILE A 140 -6.20 8.43 0.20
N GLU A 141 -5.82 9.66 -0.10
CA GLU A 141 -5.85 10.18 -1.47
C GLU A 141 -4.69 9.60 -2.31
N GLU A 142 -3.53 9.43 -1.71
CA GLU A 142 -2.35 8.85 -2.34
C GLU A 142 -2.60 7.38 -2.76
N TYR A 143 -3.29 6.59 -1.92
CA TYR A 143 -3.75 5.25 -2.26
C TYR A 143 -4.70 5.27 -3.49
N LYS A 144 -5.67 6.19 -3.51
CA LYS A 144 -6.61 6.32 -4.65
C LYS A 144 -5.88 6.66 -5.95
N ILE A 145 -4.88 7.56 -5.90
CA ILE A 145 -4.02 7.87 -7.05
C ILE A 145 -3.27 6.63 -7.52
N ALA A 146 -2.67 5.87 -6.60
CA ALA A 146 -1.95 4.64 -6.93
C ALA A 146 -2.88 3.59 -7.57
N LEU A 147 -4.09 3.40 -7.03
CA LEU A 147 -5.08 2.47 -7.59
C LEU A 147 -5.57 2.92 -8.98
N TYR A 148 -5.72 4.23 -9.19
CA TYR A 148 -6.01 4.79 -10.51
C TYR A 148 -4.88 4.50 -11.51
N ASN A 149 -3.61 4.63 -11.09
CA ASN A 149 -2.46 4.32 -11.94
C ASN A 149 -2.44 2.85 -12.35
N VAL A 150 -2.78 1.93 -11.43
CA VAL A 150 -2.98 0.50 -11.74
C VAL A 150 -4.04 0.33 -12.81
N LYS A 151 -5.24 0.89 -12.60
CA LYS A 151 -6.35 0.80 -13.55
C LYS A 151 -5.97 1.32 -14.93
N ALA A 152 -5.41 2.52 -15.00
CA ALA A 152 -5.04 3.16 -16.26
C ALA A 152 -4.03 2.33 -17.05
N ALA A 153 -3.02 1.78 -16.38
CA ALA A 153 -2.02 0.93 -17.02
C ALA A 153 -2.60 -0.36 -17.59
N ILE A 154 -3.53 -0.99 -16.87
CA ILE A 154 -4.22 -2.20 -17.33
C ILE A 154 -5.11 -1.89 -18.53
N GLN A 155 -5.87 -0.79 -18.48
CA GLN A 155 -6.72 -0.32 -19.56
C GLN A 155 -5.94 0.01 -20.85
N ASP A 156 -4.72 0.52 -20.72
CA ASP A 156 -3.85 0.82 -21.88
C ASP A 156 -3.33 -0.47 -22.54
N ARG A 157 -3.13 -1.54 -21.77
CA ARG A 157 -2.66 -2.83 -22.28
C ARG A 157 -3.75 -3.76 -22.77
N ASP A 158 -4.97 -3.60 -22.22
CA ASP A 158 -6.15 -4.38 -22.58
C ASP A 158 -7.36 -3.44 -22.80
N PRO A 159 -7.35 -2.66 -23.90
CA PRO A 159 -8.39 -1.68 -24.18
C PRO A 159 -9.77 -2.28 -24.46
N GLN A 160 -9.83 -3.57 -24.81
CA GLN A 160 -11.10 -4.26 -25.07
C GLN A 160 -11.92 -4.48 -23.80
N ASN A 161 -11.27 -4.57 -22.64
CA ASN A 161 -11.89 -4.76 -21.34
C ASN A 161 -11.91 -3.47 -20.49
N ARG A 162 -11.75 -2.29 -21.12
CA ARG A 162 -11.65 -0.98 -20.44
C ARG A 162 -12.80 -0.73 -19.48
N ASP A 163 -14.05 -0.95 -19.90
CA ASP A 163 -15.23 -0.69 -19.08
C ASP A 163 -15.30 -1.63 -17.87
N TYR A 164 -14.93 -2.89 -18.04
CA TYR A 164 -14.85 -3.86 -16.94
C TYR A 164 -13.87 -3.41 -15.83
N TYR A 165 -12.70 -2.88 -16.22
CA TYR A 165 -11.72 -2.38 -15.25
C TYR A 165 -12.15 -1.06 -14.62
N GLU A 166 -12.87 -0.21 -15.36
CA GLU A 166 -13.46 1.02 -14.85
C GLU A 166 -14.50 0.72 -13.77
N ASP A 167 -15.42 -0.20 -14.02
CA ASP A 167 -16.45 -0.61 -13.09
C ASP A 167 -15.86 -1.19 -11.80
N ASN A 168 -14.87 -2.08 -11.93
CA ASN A 168 -14.19 -2.65 -10.76
C ASN A 168 -13.45 -1.58 -9.93
N TYR A 169 -12.80 -0.62 -10.59
CA TYR A 169 -12.18 0.51 -9.91
C TYR A 169 -13.20 1.34 -9.15
N ASN A 170 -14.32 1.71 -9.79
CA ASN A 170 -15.36 2.50 -9.18
C ASN A 170 -16.00 1.79 -7.97
N ILE A 171 -16.18 0.47 -8.05
CA ILE A 171 -16.66 -0.34 -6.93
C ILE A 171 -15.64 -0.29 -5.78
N ALA A 172 -14.35 -0.51 -6.06
CA ALA A 172 -13.30 -0.52 -5.05
C ALA A 172 -13.17 0.83 -4.33
N ILE A 173 -13.17 1.96 -5.06
CA ILE A 173 -13.11 3.30 -4.48
C ILE A 173 -14.36 3.60 -3.65
N LYS A 174 -15.55 3.29 -4.15
CA LYS A 174 -16.80 3.52 -3.42
C LYS A 174 -16.86 2.74 -2.11
N GLU A 175 -16.38 1.50 -2.11
CA GLU A 175 -16.32 0.67 -0.91
C GLU A 175 -15.30 1.22 0.10
N PHE A 176 -14.10 1.59 -0.37
CA PHE A 176 -13.07 2.20 0.45
C PHE A 176 -13.57 3.49 1.11
N ASP A 177 -14.11 4.44 0.33
CA ASP A 177 -14.65 5.70 0.85
C ASP A 177 -15.77 5.49 1.86
N LYS A 178 -16.68 4.55 1.59
CA LYS A 178 -17.74 4.17 2.53
C LYS A 178 -17.16 3.68 3.86
N ASN A 179 -16.10 2.86 3.82
CA ASN A 179 -15.48 2.31 5.01
C ASN A 179 -14.74 3.39 5.82
N ILE A 180 -14.01 4.30 5.17
CA ILE A 180 -13.40 5.46 5.84
C ILE A 180 -14.45 6.32 6.54
N LYS A 181 -15.55 6.63 5.84
CA LYS A 181 -16.63 7.46 6.35
C LYS A 181 -17.28 6.92 7.64
N LEU A 182 -17.29 5.62 7.86
CA LEU A 182 -17.81 5.02 9.10
C LEU A 182 -17.09 5.49 10.37
N TYR A 183 -15.88 6.03 10.24
CA TYR A 183 -15.03 6.44 11.36
C TYR A 183 -14.87 7.96 11.49
N GLU A 184 -15.28 8.76 10.48
CA GLU A 184 -15.07 10.22 10.45
C GLU A 184 -15.53 10.94 11.73
N ASP A 185 -16.76 10.64 12.19
CA ASP A 185 -17.30 11.33 13.37
C ASP A 185 -16.52 10.99 14.65
N LYS A 186 -16.04 9.77 14.78
CA LYS A 186 -15.22 9.35 15.92
C LYS A 186 -13.84 10.02 15.89
N LEU A 187 -13.25 10.16 14.69
CA LEU A 187 -11.95 10.79 14.53
C LEU A 187 -11.99 12.30 14.82
N LYS A 188 -13.15 12.97 14.68
CA LYS A 188 -13.30 14.38 15.03
C LYS A 188 -12.97 14.68 16.49
N SER A 189 -13.27 13.76 17.42
CA SER A 189 -12.94 13.93 18.85
C SER A 189 -11.42 13.93 19.10
N LEU A 190 -10.62 13.40 18.16
CA LEU A 190 -9.15 13.41 18.25
C LEU A 190 -8.53 14.77 17.96
N SER A 191 -9.28 15.74 17.43
CA SER A 191 -8.80 17.10 17.14
C SER A 191 -8.32 17.87 18.39
N GLU A 192 -8.79 17.45 19.58
CA GLU A 192 -8.38 18.03 20.86
C GLU A 192 -7.03 17.50 21.36
N TYR A 193 -6.50 16.45 20.73
CA TYR A 193 -5.26 15.80 21.11
C TYR A 193 -4.09 16.26 20.25
N ARG A 194 -2.91 16.22 20.83
CA ARG A 194 -1.63 16.41 20.12
C ARG A 194 -0.98 15.04 19.95
N PHE A 195 -0.70 14.67 18.73
CA PHE A 195 -0.01 13.43 18.42
C PHE A 195 1.48 13.67 18.30
N ILE A 196 2.28 12.98 19.12
CA ILE A 196 3.74 12.96 18.98
C ILE A 196 4.09 11.76 18.11
N THR A 197 4.79 12.01 16.99
CA THR A 197 5.37 11.00 16.12
C THR A 197 6.86 10.84 16.44
N LEU A 198 7.35 9.60 16.46
CA LEU A 198 8.77 9.31 16.73
C LEU A 198 9.63 9.48 15.46
N ASN A 199 8.98 9.42 14.31
CA ASN A 199 9.56 9.63 12.97
C ASN A 199 8.46 10.09 11.99
N ASN A 200 8.80 10.23 10.72
CA ASN A 200 7.87 10.69 9.69
C ASN A 200 7.10 9.56 8.98
N ASP A 201 7.23 8.31 9.41
CA ASP A 201 6.69 7.16 8.68
C ASP A 201 5.16 7.26 8.49
N PHE A 202 4.43 7.84 9.45
CA PHE A 202 2.97 7.98 9.42
C PHE A 202 2.46 9.33 8.88
N ASP A 203 3.31 10.16 8.26
CA ASP A 203 2.92 11.52 7.85
C ASP A 203 1.76 11.55 6.85
N TYR A 204 1.71 10.61 5.91
CA TYR A 204 0.61 10.54 4.94
C TYR A 204 -0.72 10.18 5.60
N LEU A 205 -0.73 9.20 6.49
CA LEU A 205 -1.93 8.81 7.23
C LEU A 205 -2.43 9.94 8.12
N THR A 206 -1.54 10.50 8.94
CA THR A 206 -1.90 11.55 9.90
C THR A 206 -2.38 12.82 9.22
N LYS A 207 -1.78 13.17 8.07
CA LYS A 207 -2.22 14.27 7.21
C LYS A 207 -3.59 13.99 6.58
N SER A 208 -3.82 12.79 6.05
CA SER A 208 -5.11 12.39 5.47
C SER A 208 -6.25 12.49 6.47
N LEU A 209 -5.97 12.20 7.75
CA LEU A 209 -6.92 12.24 8.85
C LEU A 209 -6.96 13.61 9.56
N ASN A 210 -6.19 14.59 9.09
CA ASN A 210 -6.05 15.90 9.69
C ASN A 210 -5.74 15.87 11.20
N LEU A 211 -4.87 14.93 11.62
CA LEU A 211 -4.44 14.83 13.01
C LEU A 211 -3.44 15.94 13.34
N ASN A 212 -3.53 16.47 14.56
CA ASN A 212 -2.64 17.53 15.04
C ASN A 212 -1.32 16.93 15.51
N THR A 213 -0.36 16.73 14.59
CA THR A 213 0.92 16.05 14.83
C THR A 213 2.06 17.00 15.11
N ILE A 214 3.04 16.52 15.88
CA ILE A 214 4.36 17.11 16.06
C ILE A 214 5.38 15.99 16.18
N GLN A 215 6.51 16.09 15.47
CA GLN A 215 7.55 15.08 15.53
C GLN A 215 8.45 15.33 16.77
N LEU A 216 8.74 14.23 17.49
CA LEU A 216 9.72 14.24 18.57
C LEU A 216 11.11 14.54 17.99
N ASP A 217 11.79 15.47 18.58
CA ASP A 217 13.18 15.81 18.28
C ASP A 217 14.17 15.02 19.18
N ASN A 218 15.35 15.56 19.44
CA ASN A 218 16.38 14.92 20.26
C ASN A 218 16.16 15.04 21.78
N HIS A 219 15.04 15.64 22.24
CA HIS A 219 14.74 15.77 23.65
C HIS A 219 14.08 14.52 24.22
N GLU A 220 14.22 14.33 25.53
CA GLU A 220 13.37 13.38 26.26
C GLU A 220 11.90 13.82 26.18
N ILE A 221 10.98 12.86 26.14
CA ILE A 221 9.54 13.14 25.93
C ILE A 221 8.97 14.14 26.92
N ALA A 222 9.33 14.03 28.21
CA ALA A 222 8.86 14.94 29.26
C ALA A 222 9.35 16.39 29.02
N GLU A 223 10.60 16.55 28.60
CA GLU A 223 11.19 17.84 28.26
C GLU A 223 10.55 18.41 26.99
N PHE A 224 10.37 17.57 25.96
CA PHE A 224 9.71 17.94 24.71
C PHE A 224 8.29 18.46 24.94
N ILE A 225 7.50 17.76 25.77
CA ILE A 225 6.14 18.17 26.15
C ILE A 225 6.18 19.55 26.84
N LYS A 226 7.13 19.79 27.74
CA LYS A 226 7.30 21.06 28.47
C LYS A 226 7.71 22.21 27.53
N ILE A 227 8.71 21.98 26.68
CA ILE A 227 9.22 23.00 25.74
C ILE A 227 8.13 23.42 24.77
N ASN A 228 7.33 22.47 24.26
CA ASN A 228 6.25 22.74 23.33
C ASN A 228 4.94 23.16 24.02
N ASN A 229 4.96 23.36 25.35
CA ASN A 229 3.79 23.78 26.15
C ASN A 229 2.55 22.91 25.90
N LEU A 230 2.74 21.57 25.85
CA LEU A 230 1.69 20.60 25.60
C LEU A 230 1.04 20.15 26.93
N ASP A 231 -0.27 19.88 26.90
CA ASP A 231 -0.96 19.22 28.01
C ASP A 231 -0.65 17.72 28.00
N PRO A 232 0.06 17.15 29.00
CA PRO A 232 0.40 15.73 29.02
C PRO A 232 -0.82 14.79 28.93
N LYS A 233 -1.98 15.23 29.41
CA LYS A 233 -3.22 14.46 29.38
C LYS A 233 -3.84 14.38 27.97
N LYS A 234 -3.48 15.35 27.11
CA LYS A 234 -3.97 15.46 25.73
C LYS A 234 -2.88 15.07 24.69
N VAL A 235 -1.79 14.48 25.15
CA VAL A 235 -0.75 13.93 24.27
C VAL A 235 -0.99 12.45 24.02
N ILE A 236 -0.82 12.03 22.76
CA ILE A 236 -0.81 10.64 22.31
C ILE A 236 0.46 10.39 21.51
N ILE A 237 1.20 9.35 21.84
CA ILE A 237 2.43 8.98 21.13
C ILE A 237 2.09 7.86 20.13
N ILE A 238 2.39 8.09 18.86
CA ILE A 238 2.26 7.08 17.81
C ILE A 238 3.50 6.18 17.83
N VAL A 239 3.27 4.88 17.95
CA VAL A 239 4.31 3.85 17.97
C VAL A 239 4.12 2.94 16.75
N ASP A 240 5.21 2.63 16.05
CA ASP A 240 5.21 1.63 14.99
C ASP A 240 4.87 0.25 15.57
N GLY A 241 3.83 -0.38 15.02
CA GLY A 241 3.34 -1.67 15.48
C GLY A 241 4.32 -2.82 15.24
N GLU A 242 5.15 -2.72 14.19
CA GLU A 242 6.15 -3.73 13.82
C GLU A 242 7.44 -3.58 14.65
N ASN A 243 8.02 -2.38 14.65
CA ASN A 243 9.35 -2.15 15.22
C ASN A 243 9.30 -1.73 16.69
N GLY A 244 8.14 -1.24 17.15
CA GLY A 244 7.99 -0.72 18.51
C GLY A 244 8.87 0.50 18.77
N THR A 245 9.28 0.66 20.01
CA THR A 245 10.25 1.69 20.42
C THR A 245 11.05 1.22 21.65
N LYS A 246 12.26 1.76 21.80
CA LYS A 246 13.09 1.52 22.99
C LYS A 246 12.81 2.52 24.12
N LEU A 247 11.98 3.55 23.84
CA LEU A 247 11.61 4.53 24.85
C LEU A 247 10.67 3.94 25.88
N ASP A 248 10.81 4.33 27.14
CA ASP A 248 9.82 4.02 28.18
C ASP A 248 8.61 4.95 28.02
N LEU A 249 7.52 4.38 27.54
CA LEU A 249 6.25 5.09 27.29
C LEU A 249 5.19 4.80 28.34
N SER A 250 5.51 4.11 29.45
CA SER A 250 4.54 3.66 30.47
C SER A 250 3.72 4.81 31.10
N ALA A 251 4.28 6.03 31.13
CA ALA A 251 3.62 7.21 31.69
C ALA A 251 2.74 7.97 30.67
N TYR A 252 2.68 7.54 29.42
CA TYR A 252 2.03 8.28 28.33
C TYR A 252 0.90 7.49 27.66
N ASN A 253 -0.04 8.21 27.06
CA ASN A 253 -0.99 7.59 26.15
C ASN A 253 -0.28 7.20 24.85
N THR A 254 -0.44 5.96 24.44
CA THR A 254 0.18 5.45 23.20
C THR A 254 -0.86 4.85 22.29
N ILE A 255 -0.58 4.90 20.99
CA ILE A 255 -1.34 4.15 19.98
C ILE A 255 -0.37 3.46 19.04
N LYS A 256 -0.64 2.19 18.72
CA LYS A 256 0.14 1.42 17.75
C LYS A 256 -0.52 1.52 16.38
N LEU A 257 0.24 1.99 15.41
CA LEU A 257 -0.14 2.03 14.00
C LEU A 257 0.90 1.24 13.19
N TRP A 258 0.50 0.77 12.01
CA TRP A 258 1.35 -0.02 11.14
C TRP A 258 1.62 0.74 9.84
N LYS A 259 2.87 0.91 9.46
CA LYS A 259 3.28 1.58 8.22
C LYS A 259 3.30 0.65 7.01
N TYR A 260 3.57 -0.63 7.25
CA TYR A 260 3.56 -1.68 6.26
C TYR A 260 3.23 -3.02 6.92
N TYR A 261 2.42 -3.81 6.26
CA TYR A 261 2.14 -5.19 6.66
C TYR A 261 1.91 -6.01 5.40
N GLY A 262 2.90 -6.81 5.01
CA GLY A 262 2.98 -7.45 3.70
C GLY A 262 1.86 -8.43 3.36
N ASP A 263 1.15 -8.95 4.37
CA ASP A 263 0.01 -9.84 4.16
C ASP A 263 -1.33 -9.09 4.05
N MET A 264 -1.32 -7.77 4.27
CA MET A 264 -2.50 -6.91 4.24
C MET A 264 -2.45 -5.98 3.04
N SER A 265 -3.58 -5.80 2.34
CA SER A 265 -3.68 -4.81 1.27
C SER A 265 -3.52 -3.39 1.82
N PHE A 266 -3.11 -2.42 0.99
CA PHE A 266 -2.90 -1.05 1.45
C PHE A 266 -4.18 -0.39 1.98
N ASP A 267 -5.33 -0.60 1.35
CA ASP A 267 -6.61 -0.09 1.84
C ASP A 267 -7.03 -0.73 3.17
N ASP A 268 -6.80 -2.04 3.34
CA ASP A 268 -7.07 -2.70 4.62
C ASP A 268 -6.13 -2.20 5.72
N LEU A 269 -4.87 -1.88 5.40
CA LEU A 269 -3.91 -1.30 6.33
C LEU A 269 -4.36 0.10 6.78
N ILE A 270 -4.76 0.96 5.84
CA ILE A 270 -5.31 2.29 6.14
C ILE A 270 -6.54 2.13 7.05
N LEU A 271 -7.49 1.26 6.68
CA LEU A 271 -8.70 1.02 7.46
C LEU A 271 -8.39 0.45 8.85
N TYR A 272 -7.40 -0.43 8.97
CA TYR A 272 -6.95 -0.95 10.26
C TYR A 272 -6.47 0.19 11.17
N ASN A 273 -5.58 1.05 10.67
CA ASN A 273 -5.04 2.17 11.42
C ASN A 273 -6.14 3.19 11.82
N VAL A 274 -7.05 3.51 10.89
CA VAL A 274 -8.23 4.36 11.14
C VAL A 274 -9.12 3.76 12.24
N LYS A 275 -9.32 2.45 12.22
CA LYS A 275 -10.11 1.73 13.22
C LYS A 275 -9.44 1.76 14.60
N GLU A 276 -8.13 1.58 14.68
CA GLU A 276 -7.40 1.67 15.95
C GLU A 276 -7.51 3.08 16.56
N LEU A 277 -7.32 4.12 15.75
CA LEU A 277 -7.54 5.51 16.16
C LEU A 277 -8.97 5.72 16.68
N SER A 278 -9.98 5.18 15.99
CA SER A 278 -11.38 5.32 16.39
C SER A 278 -11.74 4.59 17.69
N LYS A 279 -11.10 3.46 17.97
CA LYS A 279 -11.28 2.73 19.23
C LYS A 279 -10.71 3.52 20.41
N TRP A 280 -9.55 4.12 20.20
CA TRP A 280 -8.90 4.94 21.21
C TRP A 280 -9.78 6.16 21.56
N ALA A 281 -10.35 6.85 20.57
CA ALA A 281 -11.29 7.94 20.75
C ALA A 281 -12.50 7.53 21.60
N LYS A 282 -13.13 6.39 21.25
CA LYS A 282 -14.30 5.85 21.99
C LYS A 282 -14.01 5.48 23.45
N ALA A 283 -12.85 4.89 23.72
CA ALA A 283 -12.47 4.49 25.07
C ALA A 283 -12.35 5.69 26.02
N LYS A 284 -11.89 6.84 25.51
CA LYS A 284 -11.76 8.08 26.29
C LYS A 284 -13.11 8.76 26.55
N GLU A 285 -14.03 8.75 25.60
CA GLU A 285 -15.40 9.26 25.82
C GLU A 285 -16.11 8.52 26.98
N THR A 286 -16.01 7.19 27.02
CA THR A 286 -16.62 6.38 28.07
C THR A 286 -16.01 6.68 29.44
N THR A 287 -14.70 6.94 29.54
CA THR A 287 -14.03 7.27 30.79
C THR A 287 -14.40 8.67 31.30
N SER A 288 -14.62 9.64 30.41
CA SER A 288 -15.03 11.00 30.80
C SER A 288 -16.48 11.08 31.31
N VAL A 289 -17.38 10.24 30.79
CA VAL A 289 -18.79 10.18 31.23
C VAL A 289 -18.90 9.58 32.64
N THR A 290 -18.06 8.60 32.97
CA THR A 290 -18.10 7.95 34.30
C THR A 290 -17.59 8.87 35.41
N THR A 291 -16.65 9.75 35.15
CA THR A 291 -16.12 10.71 36.11
C THR A 291 -17.02 11.91 36.39
N THR A 292 -17.97 12.23 35.49
CA THR A 292 -18.95 13.30 35.70
C THR A 292 -20.23 12.84 36.40
N SER A 293 -20.44 11.53 36.57
CA SER A 293 -21.62 10.99 37.28
C SER A 293 -21.36 10.68 38.77
N GLU A 294 -20.13 10.86 39.28
CA GLU A 294 -19.73 10.66 40.68
C GLU A 294 -19.36 11.98 41.41
N ALA A 295 -19.68 13.17 40.87
CA ALA A 295 -19.36 14.47 41.45
C ALA A 295 -20.66 15.16 41.98
#